data_112874384f17dd61cd92b3bcc58128ba
#
_entry.id   112874384f17dd61cd92b3bcc58128ba
#
_cell.length_a   1.000
_cell.length_b   1.000
_cell.length_c   1.000
_cell.angle_alpha   90.00
_cell.angle_beta   90.00
_cell.angle_gamma   90.00
#
_symmetry.space_group_name_H-M   'P 1'
#
loop_
_entity.id
_entity.type
_entity.pdbx_description
1 polymer ?
#
loop_
_entity_poly.entity_id
_entity_poly.type
_entity_poly.pdbx_seq_one_letter_code
_entity_poly.pdbx_strand_id
1 'polypeptide(L)'
;MIDEIEQGIDGTELKAGIIAEIGSSEGKITPLEEKVFIAAALAHNQTGRPISTHTSFSTMGLEQLALLQAQGVDLSRVTVGHCDLKDNLDNILKMIDLGAYVQFDTIGKNSYYPDEKRIAMLHALRDRGLLNRVMLSMDITRRSHLKANGGYGYDFLLTTFIPQLRQSGFSQADVDVMLRENPSQFFQ
;
A
#
# COMPACT_ATOMS: atom_id res chain seq x y z
N MET A 1 3.55 5.52 -19.05
CA MET A 1 2.41 5.01 -18.26
C MET A 1 1.25 4.55 -19.16
N ILE A 2 0.59 5.47 -19.91
CA ILE A 2 -0.58 5.10 -20.73
C ILE A 2 -0.22 4.05 -21.80
N ASP A 3 0.84 4.25 -22.54
CA ASP A 3 1.26 3.30 -23.58
C ASP A 3 1.56 1.90 -23.03
N GLU A 4 2.19 1.79 -21.86
CA GLU A 4 2.47 0.51 -21.19
C GLU A 4 1.18 -0.20 -20.71
N ILE A 5 0.12 0.57 -20.43
CA ILE A 5 -1.20 0.04 -20.06
C ILE A 5 -2.00 -0.37 -21.30
N GLU A 6 -1.96 0.41 -22.36
CA GLU A 6 -2.83 0.22 -23.54
C GLU A 6 -2.16 -0.61 -24.64
N GLN A 7 -0.87 -0.39 -24.88
CA GLN A 7 -0.12 -1.01 -25.99
C GLN A 7 0.77 -2.18 -25.55
N GLY A 8 1.34 -2.10 -24.34
CA GLY A 8 2.25 -3.10 -23.79
C GLY A 8 3.61 -2.53 -23.40
N ILE A 9 4.30 -3.24 -22.53
CA ILE A 9 5.59 -2.85 -21.95
C ILE A 9 6.70 -3.23 -22.96
N ASP A 10 7.57 -2.26 -23.29
CA ASP A 10 8.76 -2.48 -24.14
C ASP A 10 8.47 -3.21 -25.46
N GLY A 11 7.32 -2.93 -26.09
CA GLY A 11 6.92 -3.54 -27.37
C GLY A 11 6.42 -4.99 -27.26
N THR A 12 6.14 -5.47 -26.06
CA THR A 12 5.51 -6.77 -25.79
C THR A 12 3.99 -6.64 -25.72
N GLU A 13 3.26 -7.76 -25.68
CA GLU A 13 1.82 -7.80 -25.43
C GLU A 13 1.45 -7.71 -23.93
N LEU A 14 2.45 -7.70 -23.05
CA LEU A 14 2.26 -7.62 -21.60
C LEU A 14 1.90 -6.19 -21.20
N LYS A 15 0.74 -5.99 -20.59
CA LYS A 15 0.20 -4.69 -20.20
C LYS A 15 0.35 -4.45 -18.70
N ALA A 16 0.68 -3.21 -18.34
CA ALA A 16 0.69 -2.82 -16.93
C ALA A 16 -0.73 -2.85 -16.33
N GLY A 17 -0.86 -3.47 -15.15
CA GLY A 17 -2.13 -3.60 -14.42
C GLY A 17 -2.36 -2.51 -13.36
N ILE A 18 -1.33 -1.73 -13.05
CA ILE A 18 -1.32 -0.75 -11.97
C ILE A 18 -0.37 0.41 -12.33
N ILE A 19 -0.66 1.60 -11.84
CA ILE A 19 0.22 2.76 -11.87
C ILE A 19 0.97 2.79 -10.52
N ALA A 20 2.24 2.35 -10.52
CA ALA A 20 3.00 2.14 -9.28
C ALA A 20 4.53 2.12 -9.54
N GLU A 21 5.30 2.44 -8.60
CA GLU A 21 4.98 3.10 -7.34
C GLU A 21 5.33 4.58 -7.48
N ILE A 22 4.37 5.49 -7.26
CA ILE A 22 4.62 6.94 -7.24
C ILE A 22 4.75 7.41 -5.81
N GLY A 23 5.63 8.36 -5.52
CA GLY A 23 5.93 8.66 -4.12
C GLY A 23 6.25 10.11 -3.81
N SER A 24 6.31 10.39 -2.52
CA SER A 24 6.73 11.67 -1.97
C SER A 24 7.89 11.52 -1.00
N SER A 25 8.67 12.59 -0.88
CA SER A 25 9.74 12.74 0.10
C SER A 25 9.18 12.85 1.52
N GLU A 26 10.02 12.62 2.51
CA GLU A 26 9.65 12.77 3.92
C GLU A 26 9.20 14.21 4.21
N GLY A 27 7.99 14.35 4.74
CA GLY A 27 7.42 15.62 5.19
C GLY A 27 7.14 16.66 4.10
N LYS A 28 7.25 16.29 2.81
CA LYS A 28 6.95 17.20 1.69
C LYS A 28 6.65 16.46 0.39
N ILE A 29 5.91 17.11 -0.51
CA ILE A 29 5.81 16.77 -1.92
C ILE A 29 6.61 17.83 -2.70
N THR A 30 7.66 17.43 -3.39
CA THR A 30 8.46 18.36 -4.20
C THR A 30 7.73 18.68 -5.52
N PRO A 31 8.07 19.79 -6.22
CA PRO A 31 7.43 20.12 -7.50
C PRO A 31 7.60 19.02 -8.57
N LEU A 32 8.67 18.22 -8.49
CA LEU A 32 8.89 17.12 -9.43
C LEU A 32 8.01 15.90 -9.09
N GLU A 33 7.86 15.59 -7.80
CA GLU A 33 6.94 14.56 -7.33
C GLU A 33 5.48 14.94 -7.65
N GLU A 34 5.08 16.20 -7.44
CA GLU A 34 3.75 16.70 -7.80
C GLU A 34 3.44 16.46 -9.29
N LYS A 35 4.40 16.72 -10.19
CA LYS A 35 4.23 16.42 -11.62
C LYS A 35 3.97 14.93 -11.87
N VAL A 36 4.63 14.04 -11.10
CA VAL A 36 4.43 12.59 -11.22
C VAL A 36 3.02 12.20 -10.74
N PHE A 37 2.54 12.78 -9.64
CA PHE A 37 1.16 12.57 -9.16
C PHE A 37 0.12 13.05 -10.17
N ILE A 38 0.33 14.22 -10.78
CA ILE A 38 -0.57 14.74 -11.84
C ILE A 38 -0.55 13.82 -13.06
N ALA A 39 0.63 13.36 -13.49
CA ALA A 39 0.75 12.43 -14.62
C ALA A 39 0.08 11.08 -14.34
N ALA A 40 0.20 10.56 -13.11
CA ALA A 40 -0.46 9.35 -12.68
C ALA A 40 -1.99 9.51 -12.64
N ALA A 41 -2.49 10.66 -12.16
CA ALA A 41 -3.92 10.97 -12.17
C ALA A 41 -4.49 11.02 -13.59
N LEU A 42 -3.79 11.65 -14.52
CA LEU A 42 -4.16 11.67 -15.95
C LEU A 42 -4.20 10.25 -16.53
N ALA A 43 -3.20 9.43 -16.24
CA ALA A 43 -3.16 8.04 -16.68
C ALA A 43 -4.30 7.21 -16.07
N HIS A 44 -4.58 7.39 -14.78
CA HIS A 44 -5.71 6.75 -14.11
C HIS A 44 -7.05 7.13 -14.75
N ASN A 45 -7.31 8.44 -14.93
CA ASN A 45 -8.55 8.94 -15.49
C ASN A 45 -8.78 8.45 -16.92
N GLN A 46 -7.73 8.23 -17.71
CA GLN A 46 -7.84 7.70 -19.05
C GLN A 46 -8.03 6.19 -19.09
N THR A 47 -7.32 5.44 -18.22
CA THR A 47 -7.19 3.97 -18.34
C THR A 47 -8.00 3.19 -17.30
N GLY A 48 -8.46 3.84 -16.24
CA GLY A 48 -9.11 3.22 -15.08
C GLY A 48 -8.16 2.37 -14.21
N ARG A 49 -6.85 2.34 -14.48
CA ARG A 49 -5.92 1.53 -13.69
C ARG A 49 -5.69 2.10 -12.29
N PRO A 50 -5.67 1.27 -11.25
CA PRO A 50 -5.49 1.74 -9.88
C PRO A 50 -4.09 2.33 -9.67
N ILE A 51 -3.97 3.17 -8.64
CA ILE A 51 -2.72 3.84 -8.26
C ILE A 51 -2.22 3.27 -6.93
N SER A 52 -0.93 2.91 -6.85
CA SER A 52 -0.23 2.65 -5.58
C SER A 52 0.80 3.71 -5.32
N THR A 53 0.83 4.24 -4.09
CA THR A 53 1.76 5.30 -3.72
C THR A 53 2.76 4.86 -2.65
N HIS A 54 3.90 5.54 -2.61
CA HIS A 54 4.92 5.44 -1.59
C HIS A 54 4.86 6.64 -0.64
N THR A 55 4.92 6.40 0.66
CA THR A 55 5.15 7.44 1.66
C THR A 55 6.50 7.24 2.35
N SER A 56 7.35 8.27 2.37
CA SER A 56 8.58 8.22 3.15
C SER A 56 8.25 8.35 4.65
N PHE A 57 8.59 7.31 5.44
CA PHE A 57 8.32 7.23 6.88
C PHE A 57 6.87 7.54 7.28
N SER A 58 5.90 7.02 6.51
CA SER A 58 4.46 7.21 6.72
C SER A 58 4.06 8.70 6.78
N THR A 59 4.72 9.57 5.99
CA THR A 59 4.39 11.00 5.89
C THR A 59 3.71 11.33 4.57
N MET A 60 2.97 12.42 4.50
CA MET A 60 2.35 12.99 3.29
C MET A 60 1.24 12.16 2.63
N GLY A 61 0.77 11.07 3.23
CA GLY A 61 -0.29 10.25 2.64
C GLY A 61 -1.60 11.02 2.39
N LEU A 62 -2.01 11.88 3.31
CA LEU A 62 -3.21 12.72 3.15
C LEU A 62 -3.04 13.76 2.05
N GLU A 63 -1.86 14.38 1.97
CA GLU A 63 -1.52 15.36 0.95
C GLU A 63 -1.43 14.72 -0.44
N GLN A 64 -0.92 13.49 -0.55
CA GLN A 64 -0.96 12.71 -1.79
C GLN A 64 -2.40 12.46 -2.24
N LEU A 65 -3.28 12.01 -1.33
CA LEU A 65 -4.70 11.79 -1.62
C LEU A 65 -5.40 13.08 -2.03
N ALA A 66 -5.14 14.20 -1.34
CA ALA A 66 -5.71 15.50 -1.70
C ALA A 66 -5.28 15.94 -3.10
N LEU A 67 -4.01 15.72 -3.47
CA LEU A 67 -3.50 16.04 -4.79
C LEU A 67 -4.16 15.17 -5.89
N LEU A 68 -4.30 13.87 -5.68
CA LEU A 68 -4.97 12.96 -6.59
C LEU A 68 -6.47 13.30 -6.73
N GLN A 69 -7.14 13.57 -5.61
CA GLN A 69 -8.55 13.95 -5.59
C GLN A 69 -8.80 15.25 -6.35
N ALA A 70 -7.91 16.25 -6.22
CA ALA A 70 -8.00 17.50 -6.97
C ALA A 70 -7.88 17.32 -8.49
N GLN A 71 -7.31 16.21 -8.94
CA GLN A 71 -7.24 15.79 -10.36
C GLN A 71 -8.40 14.87 -10.78
N GLY A 72 -9.40 14.65 -9.93
CA GLY A 72 -10.58 13.84 -10.23
C GLY A 72 -10.38 12.33 -10.10
N VAL A 73 -9.32 11.87 -9.41
CA VAL A 73 -9.10 10.44 -9.15
C VAL A 73 -10.11 9.91 -8.15
N ASP A 74 -10.71 8.76 -8.43
CA ASP A 74 -11.48 7.99 -7.47
C ASP A 74 -10.54 7.38 -6.42
N LEU A 75 -10.59 7.89 -5.20
CA LEU A 75 -9.71 7.45 -4.12
C LEU A 75 -9.96 6.00 -3.71
N SER A 76 -11.10 5.40 -4.02
CA SER A 76 -11.32 3.96 -3.82
C SER A 76 -10.44 3.08 -4.72
N ARG A 77 -9.78 3.68 -5.71
CA ARG A 77 -8.83 3.07 -6.64
C ARG A 77 -7.37 3.46 -6.31
N VAL A 78 -7.13 4.01 -5.11
CA VAL A 78 -5.80 4.40 -4.62
C VAL A 78 -5.45 3.60 -3.38
N THR A 79 -4.22 3.11 -3.32
CA THR A 79 -3.64 2.54 -2.11
C THR A 79 -2.41 3.31 -1.68
N VAL A 80 -2.32 3.65 -0.39
CA VAL A 80 -1.19 4.40 0.18
C VAL A 80 -0.23 3.41 0.83
N GLY A 81 1.01 3.36 0.34
CA GLY A 81 2.06 2.48 0.82
C GLY A 81 2.79 3.00 2.05
N HIS A 82 3.43 2.08 2.77
CA HIS A 82 4.27 2.33 3.94
C HIS A 82 3.56 3.11 5.06
N CYS A 83 2.28 2.79 5.30
CA CYS A 83 1.51 3.41 6.38
C CYS A 83 1.95 2.92 7.77
N ASP A 84 2.75 1.87 7.84
CA ASP A 84 3.11 1.10 9.04
C ASP A 84 4.58 1.29 9.49
N LEU A 85 5.26 2.37 9.06
CA LEU A 85 6.66 2.66 9.46
C LEU A 85 6.78 3.40 10.79
N LYS A 86 5.67 3.83 11.37
CA LYS A 86 5.57 4.48 12.69
C LYS A 86 4.14 4.38 13.22
N ASP A 87 3.90 4.84 14.44
CA ASP A 87 2.53 5.08 14.91
C ASP A 87 1.87 6.18 14.08
N ASN A 88 0.87 5.80 13.29
CA ASN A 88 0.24 6.66 12.29
C ASN A 88 -1.28 6.43 12.22
N LEU A 89 -1.87 5.83 13.26
CA LEU A 89 -3.26 5.39 13.24
C LEU A 89 -4.24 6.50 12.86
N ASP A 90 -4.06 7.71 13.40
CA ASP A 90 -4.95 8.84 13.12
C ASP A 90 -4.98 9.24 11.63
N ASN A 91 -3.82 9.22 10.95
CA ASN A 91 -3.78 9.50 9.51
C ASN A 91 -4.32 8.32 8.70
N ILE A 92 -4.05 7.08 9.12
CA ILE A 92 -4.62 5.87 8.51
C ILE A 92 -6.16 5.94 8.52
N LEU A 93 -6.77 6.28 9.65
CA LEU A 93 -8.22 6.43 9.76
C LEU A 93 -8.76 7.47 8.77
N LYS A 94 -8.12 8.65 8.69
CA LYS A 94 -8.51 9.71 7.75
C LYS A 94 -8.36 9.29 6.28
N MET A 95 -7.30 8.55 5.93
CA MET A 95 -7.12 8.03 4.57
C MET A 95 -8.20 7.02 4.19
N ILE A 96 -8.58 6.16 5.12
CA ILE A 96 -9.69 5.20 4.95
C ILE A 96 -11.02 5.93 4.82
N ASP A 97 -11.28 6.96 5.63
CA ASP A 97 -12.50 7.79 5.57
C ASP A 97 -12.63 8.50 4.21
N LEU A 98 -11.52 8.85 3.57
CA LEU A 98 -11.49 9.38 2.19
C LEU A 98 -11.75 8.31 1.12
N GLY A 99 -11.83 7.03 1.50
CA GLY A 99 -12.11 5.90 0.61
C GLY A 99 -10.88 5.12 0.15
N ALA A 100 -9.66 5.57 0.45
CA ALA A 100 -8.42 4.93 0.03
C ALA A 100 -8.16 3.58 0.75
N TYR A 101 -7.39 2.72 0.09
CA TYR A 101 -6.74 1.61 0.77
C TYR A 101 -5.44 2.07 1.43
N VAL A 102 -5.04 1.38 2.50
CA VAL A 102 -3.76 1.58 3.19
C VAL A 102 -2.97 0.29 3.22
N GLN A 103 -1.65 0.38 3.07
CA GLN A 103 -0.78 -0.78 3.09
C GLN A 103 0.03 -0.83 4.39
N PHE A 104 -0.03 -1.97 5.04
CA PHE A 104 0.93 -2.44 6.03
C PHE A 104 1.90 -3.33 5.27
N ASP A 105 2.90 -2.73 4.66
CA ASP A 105 3.73 -3.37 3.66
C ASP A 105 5.22 -3.43 4.04
N THR A 106 5.54 -3.06 5.27
CA THR A 106 6.89 -3.20 5.80
C THR A 106 7.01 -4.26 6.91
N ILE A 107 6.11 -5.25 6.88
CA ILE A 107 6.06 -6.37 7.82
C ILE A 107 7.40 -7.13 7.81
N GLY A 108 7.90 -7.46 9.01
CA GLY A 108 9.21 -8.09 9.21
C GLY A 108 10.38 -7.10 9.29
N LYS A 109 10.20 -5.84 8.89
CA LYS A 109 11.23 -4.79 8.99
C LYS A 109 11.21 -4.16 10.40
N ASN A 110 11.44 -4.98 11.45
CA ASN A 110 11.34 -4.57 12.85
C ASN A 110 12.35 -3.46 13.25
N SER A 111 13.41 -3.25 12.47
CA SER A 111 14.35 -2.15 12.66
C SER A 111 13.74 -0.77 12.36
N TYR A 112 12.68 -0.70 11.53
CA TYR A 112 11.93 0.53 11.31
C TYR A 112 10.82 0.71 12.34
N TYR A 113 9.96 -0.31 12.47
CA TYR A 113 8.85 -0.32 13.43
C TYR A 113 8.54 -1.77 13.83
N PRO A 114 8.33 -2.07 15.13
CA PRO A 114 8.09 -3.44 15.59
C PRO A 114 6.77 -4.04 15.07
N ASP A 115 6.78 -5.33 14.69
CA ASP A 115 5.57 -6.02 14.22
C ASP A 115 4.46 -6.08 15.29
N GLU A 116 4.82 -6.13 16.59
CA GLU A 116 3.83 -6.06 17.67
C GLU A 116 3.04 -4.73 17.66
N LYS A 117 3.70 -3.63 17.27
CA LYS A 117 3.06 -2.31 17.13
C LYS A 117 2.16 -2.26 15.91
N ARG A 118 2.56 -2.91 14.79
CA ARG A 118 1.72 -3.09 13.61
C ARG A 118 0.47 -3.89 13.96
N ILE A 119 0.61 -5.00 14.67
CA ILE A 119 -0.52 -5.81 15.15
C ILE A 119 -1.46 -4.98 16.03
N ALA A 120 -0.94 -4.13 16.92
CA ALA A 120 -1.76 -3.25 17.76
C ALA A 120 -2.59 -2.24 16.90
N MET A 121 -2.00 -1.64 15.86
CA MET A 121 -2.74 -0.78 14.92
C MET A 121 -3.79 -1.58 14.13
N LEU A 122 -3.47 -2.80 13.69
CA LEU A 122 -4.43 -3.68 13.01
C LEU A 122 -5.61 -4.06 13.93
N HIS A 123 -5.38 -4.30 15.22
CA HIS A 123 -6.46 -4.48 16.20
C HIS A 123 -7.38 -3.25 16.26
N ALA A 124 -6.79 -2.06 16.34
CA ALA A 124 -7.57 -0.83 16.37
C ALA A 124 -8.42 -0.60 15.11
N LEU A 125 -7.93 -1.03 13.94
CA LEU A 125 -8.68 -0.99 12.68
C LEU A 125 -9.77 -2.09 12.63
N ARG A 126 -9.47 -3.31 13.08
CA ARG A 126 -10.44 -4.40 13.18
C ARG A 126 -11.61 -4.04 14.08
N ASP A 127 -11.33 -3.48 15.26
CA ASP A 127 -12.35 -3.14 16.25
C ASP A 127 -13.28 -2.01 15.76
N ARG A 128 -12.86 -1.28 14.70
CA ARG A 128 -13.67 -0.30 13.97
C ARG A 128 -14.33 -0.83 12.71
N GLY A 129 -14.12 -2.11 12.36
CA GLY A 129 -14.66 -2.71 11.13
C GLY A 129 -13.99 -2.24 9.84
N LEU A 130 -12.74 -1.78 9.89
CA LEU A 130 -12.04 -1.13 8.79
C LEU A 130 -11.02 -2.03 8.07
N LEU A 131 -10.98 -3.32 8.36
CA LEU A 131 -10.05 -4.24 7.69
C LEU A 131 -10.28 -4.36 6.18
N ASN A 132 -11.49 -4.04 5.71
CA ASN A 132 -11.83 -4.02 4.28
C ASN A 132 -11.13 -2.90 3.47
N ARG A 133 -10.27 -2.11 4.10
CA ARG A 133 -9.42 -1.08 3.46
C ARG A 133 -7.93 -1.27 3.74
N VAL A 134 -7.54 -2.41 4.29
CA VAL A 134 -6.14 -2.71 4.66
C VAL A 134 -5.59 -3.81 3.75
N MET A 135 -4.40 -3.63 3.22
CA MET A 135 -3.63 -4.66 2.53
C MET A 135 -2.31 -4.92 3.23
N LEU A 136 -1.85 -6.18 3.22
CA LEU A 136 -0.61 -6.61 3.88
C LEU A 136 0.41 -7.05 2.85
N SER A 137 1.67 -6.62 3.01
CA SER A 137 2.81 -7.09 2.23
C SER A 137 4.15 -6.88 2.96
N MET A 138 5.30 -6.90 2.27
CA MET A 138 6.61 -6.95 2.94
C MET A 138 7.67 -6.04 2.33
N ASP A 139 7.40 -5.38 1.22
CA ASP A 139 8.36 -4.51 0.52
C ASP A 139 9.76 -5.16 0.40
N ILE A 140 9.83 -6.31 -0.26
CA ILE A 140 11.10 -7.02 -0.53
C ILE A 140 11.84 -6.30 -1.67
N THR A 141 12.79 -5.44 -1.32
CA THR A 141 13.48 -4.54 -2.27
C THR A 141 14.98 -4.79 -2.39
N ARG A 142 15.57 -5.61 -1.50
CA ARG A 142 17.02 -5.82 -1.44
C ARG A 142 17.38 -7.29 -1.46
N ARG A 143 18.54 -7.62 -2.07
CA ARG A 143 19.07 -8.99 -2.05
C ARG A 143 19.26 -9.55 -0.63
N SER A 144 19.61 -8.69 0.34
CA SER A 144 19.73 -9.05 1.75
C SER A 144 18.40 -9.45 2.40
N HIS A 145 17.25 -9.12 1.80
CA HIS A 145 15.94 -9.56 2.29
C HIS A 145 15.60 -11.01 1.89
N LEU A 146 16.31 -11.58 0.90
CA LEU A 146 16.06 -12.93 0.41
C LEU A 146 16.65 -13.98 1.35
N LYS A 147 15.96 -15.10 1.57
CA LYS A 147 16.43 -16.22 2.41
C LYS A 147 17.80 -16.74 2.01
N ALA A 148 18.07 -16.83 0.70
CA ALA A 148 19.37 -17.25 0.17
C ALA A 148 20.53 -16.35 0.63
N ASN A 149 20.25 -15.13 1.11
CA ASN A 149 21.23 -14.17 1.61
C ASN A 149 21.05 -13.88 3.12
N GLY A 150 20.37 -14.77 3.85
CA GLY A 150 20.15 -14.63 5.30
C GLY A 150 19.00 -13.72 5.71
N GLY A 151 18.19 -13.24 4.75
CA GLY A 151 17.00 -12.43 5.02
C GLY A 151 15.76 -13.28 5.37
N TYR A 152 14.67 -12.61 5.66
CA TYR A 152 13.41 -13.24 6.07
C TYR A 152 12.60 -13.84 4.90
N GLY A 153 12.88 -13.45 3.64
CA GLY A 153 12.25 -14.02 2.42
C GLY A 153 10.82 -13.56 2.19
N TYR A 154 10.29 -13.89 1.01
CA TYR A 154 8.92 -13.53 0.59
C TYR A 154 7.81 -14.24 1.36
N ASP A 155 8.11 -15.35 2.00
CA ASP A 155 7.14 -16.17 2.72
C ASP A 155 6.98 -15.79 4.20
N PHE A 156 7.80 -14.87 4.75
CA PHE A 156 7.74 -14.45 6.15
C PHE A 156 6.34 -13.97 6.56
N LEU A 157 5.66 -13.22 5.70
CA LEU A 157 4.29 -12.79 5.93
C LEU A 157 3.39 -13.97 6.28
N LEU A 158 3.43 -15.03 5.46
CA LEU A 158 2.55 -16.19 5.60
C LEU A 158 3.01 -17.17 6.69
N THR A 159 4.32 -17.34 6.85
CA THR A 159 4.90 -18.35 7.75
C THR A 159 5.18 -17.84 9.17
N THR A 160 5.25 -16.52 9.35
CA THR A 160 5.60 -15.90 10.64
C THR A 160 4.57 -14.87 11.09
N PHE A 161 4.34 -13.82 10.31
CA PHE A 161 3.46 -12.73 10.75
C PHE A 161 1.99 -13.14 10.85
N ILE A 162 1.44 -13.86 9.86
CA ILE A 162 0.04 -14.33 9.92
C ILE A 162 -0.20 -15.28 11.10
N PRO A 163 0.66 -16.26 11.42
CA PRO A 163 0.55 -17.02 12.67
C PRO A 163 0.51 -16.15 13.94
N GLN A 164 1.38 -15.13 14.04
CA GLN A 164 1.37 -14.18 15.17
C GLN A 164 0.06 -13.39 15.23
N LEU A 165 -0.41 -12.89 14.09
CA LEU A 165 -1.67 -12.17 13.97
C LEU A 165 -2.85 -13.06 14.41
N ARG A 166 -2.86 -14.32 13.99
CA ARG A 166 -3.86 -15.32 14.41
C ARG A 166 -3.83 -15.60 15.92
N GLN A 167 -2.62 -15.74 16.49
CA GLN A 167 -2.43 -15.93 17.94
C GLN A 167 -2.91 -14.70 18.73
N SER A 168 -2.83 -13.50 18.17
CA SER A 168 -3.35 -12.27 18.77
C SER A 168 -4.87 -12.13 18.69
N GLY A 169 -5.59 -13.07 18.04
CA GLY A 169 -7.06 -13.14 18.03
C GLY A 169 -7.72 -12.71 16.71
N PHE A 170 -6.97 -12.55 15.61
CA PHE A 170 -7.57 -12.37 14.29
C PHE A 170 -8.14 -13.69 13.75
N SER A 171 -9.30 -13.65 13.13
CA SER A 171 -9.91 -14.79 12.46
C SER A 171 -9.27 -15.07 11.09
N GLN A 172 -9.49 -16.27 10.52
CA GLN A 172 -9.07 -16.52 9.13
C GLN A 172 -9.77 -15.57 8.15
N ALA A 173 -11.04 -15.25 8.40
CA ALA A 173 -11.77 -14.28 7.59
C ALA A 173 -11.12 -12.89 7.59
N ASP A 174 -10.63 -12.41 8.74
CA ASP A 174 -9.90 -11.13 8.81
C ASP A 174 -8.64 -11.16 7.93
N VAL A 175 -7.90 -12.27 7.96
CA VAL A 175 -6.71 -12.47 7.13
C VAL A 175 -7.08 -12.53 5.64
N ASP A 176 -8.13 -13.26 5.28
CA ASP A 176 -8.58 -13.39 3.90
C ASP A 176 -9.03 -12.03 3.31
N VAL A 177 -9.69 -11.20 4.10
CA VAL A 177 -10.05 -9.83 3.71
C VAL A 177 -8.80 -9.04 3.31
N MET A 178 -7.76 -9.00 4.16
CA MET A 178 -6.57 -8.18 3.93
C MET A 178 -5.62 -8.72 2.85
N LEU A 179 -5.59 -10.05 2.62
CA LEU A 179 -4.65 -10.68 1.69
C LEU A 179 -5.25 -11.09 0.34
N ARG A 180 -6.58 -11.23 0.26
CA ARG A 180 -7.26 -11.77 -0.93
C ARG A 180 -8.39 -10.87 -1.42
N GLU A 181 -9.33 -10.52 -0.56
CA GLU A 181 -10.54 -9.79 -0.98
C GLU A 181 -10.21 -8.36 -1.36
N ASN A 182 -9.50 -7.62 -0.49
CA ASN A 182 -9.12 -6.24 -0.76
C ASN A 182 -8.23 -6.11 -2.02
N PRO A 183 -7.14 -6.89 -2.18
CA PRO A 183 -6.37 -6.84 -3.43
C PRO A 183 -7.21 -7.22 -4.65
N SER A 184 -8.09 -8.23 -4.54
CA SER A 184 -8.97 -8.63 -5.64
C SER A 184 -9.92 -7.50 -6.06
N GLN A 185 -10.51 -6.78 -5.11
CA GLN A 185 -11.38 -5.63 -5.38
C GLN A 185 -10.60 -4.44 -5.94
N PHE A 186 -9.41 -4.18 -5.42
CA PHE A 186 -8.56 -3.08 -5.85
C PHE A 186 -8.14 -3.18 -7.32
N PHE A 187 -7.92 -4.41 -7.83
CA PHE A 187 -7.51 -4.66 -9.21
C PHE A 187 -8.67 -4.84 -10.21
N GLN A 188 -9.93 -4.86 -9.78
CA GLN A 188 -11.10 -4.92 -10.67
C GLN A 188 -11.32 -3.57 -11.36
#